data_9a5cbcbd581532dcfdb9256eee9df1a9
#
_entry.id   9a5cbcbd581532dcfdb9256eee9df1a9
#
_cell.length_a   1.000
_cell.length_b   1.000
_cell.length_c   1.000
_cell.angle_alpha   90.00
_cell.angle_beta   90.00
_cell.angle_gamma   90.00
#
_symmetry.space_group_name_H-M   'P 1'
#
loop_
_entity.id
_entity.type
_entity.pdbx_description
1 polymer ?
#
loop_
_entity_poly.entity_id
_entity_poly.type
_entity_poly.pdbx_seq_one_letter_code
_entity_poly.pdbx_strand_id
1 'polypeptide(L)'
;GARRWNERMAKLSRGLEASRATLVKAPGNPIRHYDVAELEGLPPPVHRYFLAVLKDGQPIVSAVTIEMTGTMNMSATAEQWKPFTSTQRVVTAAAGARSGFIWNARISMLPGIGVRVVDSYVAGKGLLQAAVLGLFTVADMEGEGEMARGELMRFFAETPWYPTALLPSQGVRWSAVNETSARATLADGPNALTLLFHFDAAGMIDSVRADARGGMVGKEMVMRPWECGLSDYQSHDGM
;
A
#
# COMPACT_ATOMS: atom_id res chain seq x y z
N GLY A 1 3.25 27.90 3.87
CA GLY A 1 2.69 26.67 4.47
C GLY A 1 1.59 26.10 3.59
N ALA A 2 0.32 26.48 3.80
CA ALA A 2 -0.84 25.83 3.15
C ALA A 2 -0.79 25.79 1.61
N ARG A 3 -0.33 26.87 0.96
CA ARG A 3 -0.19 26.92 -0.51
C ARG A 3 0.78 25.86 -1.03
N ARG A 4 1.97 25.76 -0.43
CA ARG A 4 2.97 24.74 -0.83
C ARG A 4 2.46 23.33 -0.60
N TRP A 5 1.73 23.07 0.49
CA TRP A 5 1.07 21.79 0.74
C TRP A 5 0.08 21.44 -0.37
N ASN A 6 -0.81 22.38 -0.72
CA ASN A 6 -1.81 22.14 -1.76
C ASN A 6 -1.18 21.94 -3.15
N GLU A 7 -0.12 22.69 -3.48
CA GLU A 7 0.64 22.51 -4.72
C GLU A 7 1.30 21.11 -4.79
N ARG A 8 1.88 20.63 -3.66
CA ARG A 8 2.45 19.29 -3.58
C ARG A 8 1.37 18.22 -3.74
N MET A 9 0.26 18.33 -3.01
CA MET A 9 -0.87 17.40 -3.15
C MET A 9 -1.41 17.36 -4.58
N ALA A 10 -1.52 18.50 -5.24
CA ALA A 10 -1.94 18.56 -6.64
C ALA A 10 -0.92 17.89 -7.59
N LYS A 11 0.38 18.04 -7.33
CA LYS A 11 1.44 17.36 -8.10
C LYS A 11 1.37 15.85 -7.93
N LEU A 12 1.26 15.35 -6.70
CA LEU A 12 1.11 13.91 -6.41
C LEU A 12 -0.13 13.33 -7.08
N SER A 13 -1.28 14.01 -6.95
CA SER A 13 -2.52 13.57 -7.56
C SER A 13 -2.41 13.47 -9.09
N ARG A 14 -1.80 14.46 -9.75
CA ARG A 14 -1.55 14.39 -11.20
C ARG A 14 -0.63 13.22 -11.58
N GLY A 15 0.41 12.96 -10.78
CA GLY A 15 1.30 11.82 -11.00
C GLY A 15 0.59 10.48 -10.89
N LEU A 16 -0.26 10.33 -9.87
CA LEU A 16 -1.05 9.11 -9.66
C LEU A 16 -2.08 8.90 -10.78
N GLU A 17 -2.78 9.97 -11.21
CA GLU A 17 -3.72 9.91 -12.33
C GLU A 17 -3.01 9.64 -13.67
N ALA A 18 -1.79 10.13 -13.87
CA ALA A 18 -1.00 9.81 -15.06
C ALA A 18 -0.67 8.31 -15.12
N SER A 19 -0.34 7.69 -13.99
CA SER A 19 -0.16 6.24 -13.90
C SER A 19 -1.44 5.49 -14.30
N ARG A 20 -2.59 5.92 -13.78
CA ARG A 20 -3.90 5.37 -14.13
C ARG A 20 -4.24 5.55 -15.63
N ALA A 21 -3.99 6.73 -16.17
CA ALA A 21 -4.28 7.04 -17.58
C ALA A 21 -3.46 6.18 -18.55
N THR A 22 -2.26 5.77 -18.18
CA THR A 22 -1.43 4.85 -18.95
C THR A 22 -2.08 3.47 -19.03
N LEU A 23 -2.73 3.01 -17.96
CA LEU A 23 -3.49 1.75 -17.92
C LEU A 23 -4.69 1.77 -18.87
N VAL A 24 -5.46 2.87 -18.85
CA VAL A 24 -6.71 2.99 -19.62
C VAL A 24 -6.45 3.15 -21.12
N LYS A 25 -5.34 3.78 -21.51
CA LYS A 25 -5.01 4.10 -22.91
C LYS A 25 -4.28 2.97 -23.64
N ALA A 26 -3.91 1.88 -22.99
CA ALA A 26 -3.30 0.75 -23.68
C ALA A 26 -4.27 0.18 -24.73
N PRO A 27 -3.89 0.13 -26.02
CA PRO A 27 -4.76 -0.41 -27.06
C PRO A 27 -5.16 -1.84 -26.72
N GLY A 28 -6.47 -2.13 -26.72
CA GLY A 28 -6.98 -3.46 -26.45
C GLY A 28 -7.03 -3.84 -24.97
N ASN A 29 -7.04 -2.86 -24.05
CA ASN A 29 -7.25 -3.12 -22.63
C ASN A 29 -8.77 -3.08 -22.29
N PRO A 30 -9.52 -4.20 -22.48
CA PRO A 30 -10.86 -4.32 -21.94
C PRO A 30 -10.76 -4.25 -20.40
N ILE A 31 -11.87 -3.92 -19.73
CA ILE A 31 -11.96 -4.14 -18.28
C ILE A 31 -11.53 -5.58 -18.04
N ARG A 32 -10.38 -5.75 -17.38
CA ARG A 32 -9.87 -7.08 -17.10
C ARG A 32 -10.71 -7.69 -15.99
N HIS A 33 -11.07 -8.93 -16.17
CA HIS A 33 -11.79 -9.72 -15.18
C HIS A 33 -10.85 -10.78 -14.61
N TYR A 34 -11.02 -11.08 -13.35
CA TYR A 34 -10.37 -12.21 -12.71
C TYR A 34 -10.89 -13.50 -13.32
N ASP A 35 -9.98 -14.41 -13.63
CA ASP A 35 -10.27 -15.76 -14.08
C ASP A 35 -9.70 -16.74 -13.05
N VAL A 36 -10.54 -17.62 -12.51
CA VAL A 36 -10.12 -18.59 -11.50
C VAL A 36 -8.99 -19.52 -12.01
N ALA A 37 -8.86 -19.69 -13.31
CA ALA A 37 -7.78 -20.47 -13.92
C ALA A 37 -6.38 -19.89 -13.60
N GLU A 38 -6.25 -18.61 -13.32
CA GLU A 38 -4.95 -18.02 -12.95
C GLU A 38 -4.44 -18.44 -11.57
N LEU A 39 -5.26 -19.14 -10.78
CA LEU A 39 -4.85 -19.74 -9.51
C LEU A 39 -4.10 -21.07 -9.66
N GLU A 40 -4.12 -21.66 -10.85
CA GLU A 40 -3.44 -22.92 -11.11
C GLU A 40 -1.93 -22.80 -10.81
N GLY A 41 -1.41 -23.76 -10.02
CA GLY A 41 0.01 -23.77 -9.64
C GLY A 41 0.41 -22.80 -8.52
N LEU A 42 -0.52 -22.03 -7.98
CA LEU A 42 -0.23 -21.20 -6.80
C LEU A 42 -0.02 -22.06 -5.54
N PRO A 43 0.79 -21.56 -4.58
CA PRO A 43 0.92 -22.21 -3.27
C PRO A 43 -0.44 -22.43 -2.60
N PRO A 44 -0.65 -23.58 -1.93
CA PRO A 44 -1.96 -23.92 -1.35
C PRO A 44 -2.60 -22.84 -0.49
N PRO A 45 -1.89 -22.13 0.43
CA PRO A 45 -2.49 -21.07 1.22
C PRO A 45 -2.95 -19.88 0.37
N VAL A 46 -2.20 -19.55 -0.68
CA VAL A 46 -2.53 -18.44 -1.61
C VAL A 46 -3.77 -18.79 -2.44
N HIS A 47 -3.82 -20.02 -2.93
CA HIS A 47 -4.98 -20.53 -3.68
C HIS A 47 -6.26 -20.47 -2.84
N ARG A 48 -6.20 -20.94 -1.57
CA ARG A 48 -7.34 -20.89 -0.64
C ARG A 48 -7.79 -19.45 -0.38
N TYR A 49 -6.83 -18.54 -0.16
CA TYR A 49 -7.12 -17.12 0.04
C TYR A 49 -7.91 -16.52 -1.13
N PHE A 50 -7.43 -16.66 -2.34
CA PHE A 50 -8.12 -16.09 -3.50
C PHE A 50 -9.51 -16.69 -3.72
N LEU A 51 -9.71 -17.99 -3.48
CA LEU A 51 -11.05 -18.59 -3.54
C LEU A 51 -11.99 -18.03 -2.46
N ALA A 52 -11.46 -17.59 -1.31
CA ALA A 52 -12.28 -17.01 -0.25
C ALA A 52 -12.67 -15.55 -0.53
N VAL A 53 -11.78 -14.77 -1.17
CA VAL A 53 -11.97 -13.30 -1.29
C VAL A 53 -12.36 -12.84 -2.69
N LEU A 54 -12.24 -13.65 -3.72
CA LEU A 54 -12.57 -13.28 -5.11
C LEU A 54 -13.69 -14.15 -5.69
N LYS A 55 -14.47 -13.56 -6.58
CA LYS A 55 -15.47 -14.25 -7.39
C LYS A 55 -15.01 -14.31 -8.84
N ASP A 56 -15.09 -15.49 -9.45
CA ASP A 56 -14.76 -15.65 -10.86
C ASP A 56 -15.54 -14.66 -11.74
N GLY A 57 -14.85 -14.06 -12.70
CA GLY A 57 -15.42 -13.05 -13.58
C GLY A 57 -15.56 -11.64 -12.96
N GLN A 58 -15.18 -11.42 -11.70
CA GLN A 58 -15.23 -10.05 -11.13
C GLN A 58 -14.21 -9.12 -11.79
N PRO A 59 -14.52 -7.81 -11.90
CA PRO A 59 -13.56 -6.84 -12.43
C PRO A 59 -12.29 -6.76 -11.57
N ILE A 60 -11.14 -6.64 -12.22
CA ILE A 60 -9.88 -6.33 -11.55
C ILE A 60 -9.89 -4.85 -11.14
N VAL A 61 -9.65 -4.59 -9.86
CA VAL A 61 -9.61 -3.24 -9.31
C VAL A 61 -8.39 -2.50 -9.89
N SER A 62 -8.63 -1.37 -10.55
CA SER A 62 -7.59 -0.51 -11.11
C SER A 62 -7.30 0.73 -10.26
N ALA A 63 -8.26 1.13 -9.44
CA ALA A 63 -8.11 2.22 -8.49
C ALA A 63 -9.12 2.06 -7.35
N VAL A 64 -8.75 2.50 -6.16
CA VAL A 64 -9.63 2.53 -4.98
C VAL A 64 -9.36 3.78 -4.14
N THR A 65 -10.40 4.27 -3.49
CA THR A 65 -10.31 5.31 -2.46
C THR A 65 -10.78 4.70 -1.15
N ILE A 66 -9.94 4.81 -0.13
CA ILE A 66 -10.19 4.22 1.19
C ILE A 66 -10.20 5.36 2.22
N GLU A 67 -11.26 5.46 2.99
CA GLU A 67 -11.34 6.35 4.15
C GLU A 67 -11.02 5.54 5.39
N MET A 68 -10.15 6.08 6.23
CA MET A 68 -9.65 5.38 7.41
C MET A 68 -9.71 6.25 8.65
N THR A 69 -9.99 5.60 9.77
CA THR A 69 -9.83 6.15 11.11
C THR A 69 -8.96 5.21 11.93
N GLY A 70 -8.24 5.74 12.90
CA GLY A 70 -7.40 4.91 13.75
C GLY A 70 -6.59 5.75 14.72
N THR A 71 -5.58 5.12 15.30
CA THR A 71 -4.61 5.79 16.17
C THR A 71 -3.20 5.60 15.64
N MET A 72 -2.36 6.60 15.84
CA MET A 72 -0.94 6.57 15.49
C MET A 72 -0.12 6.87 16.73
N ASN A 73 0.90 6.05 16.99
CA ASN A 73 1.86 6.33 18.04
C ASN A 73 2.84 7.42 17.56
N MET A 74 2.84 8.55 18.23
CA MET A 74 3.64 9.73 17.90
C MET A 74 5.02 9.72 18.57
N SER A 75 5.35 8.68 19.32
CA SER A 75 6.65 8.54 20.01
C SER A 75 7.33 7.22 19.66
N ALA A 76 8.63 7.27 19.42
CA ALA A 76 9.45 6.08 19.21
C ALA A 76 9.84 5.35 20.51
N THR A 77 9.68 6.01 21.67
CA THR A 77 10.18 5.53 22.97
C THR A 77 9.10 5.38 24.04
N ALA A 78 7.87 5.82 23.74
CA ALA A 78 6.75 5.76 24.68
C ALA A 78 5.43 5.57 23.93
N GLU A 79 4.39 5.17 24.64
CA GLU A 79 3.04 5.10 24.08
C GLU A 79 2.38 6.48 24.08
N GLN A 80 2.30 7.10 22.91
CA GLN A 80 1.65 8.39 22.69
C GLN A 80 0.66 8.28 21.52
N TRP A 81 -0.38 7.50 21.71
CA TRP A 81 -1.40 7.24 20.71
C TRP A 81 -2.29 8.46 20.48
N LYS A 82 -2.41 8.89 19.24
CA LYS A 82 -3.25 10.01 18.81
C LYS A 82 -4.21 9.57 17.73
N PRO A 83 -5.48 9.97 17.79
CA PRO A 83 -6.45 9.61 16.77
C PRO A 83 -6.14 10.34 15.45
N PHE A 84 -6.38 9.63 14.34
CA PHE A 84 -6.29 10.21 13.01
C PHE A 84 -7.51 9.86 12.15
N THR A 85 -7.73 10.70 11.15
CA THR A 85 -8.56 10.40 9.98
C THR A 85 -7.70 10.54 8.73
N SER A 86 -7.97 9.72 7.72
CA SER A 86 -7.25 9.82 6.46
C SER A 86 -8.08 9.37 5.27
N THR A 87 -7.66 9.83 4.09
CA THR A 87 -8.12 9.31 2.81
C THR A 87 -6.90 8.78 2.07
N GLN A 88 -6.97 7.55 1.60
CA GLN A 88 -5.97 6.94 0.74
C GLN A 88 -6.53 6.72 -0.65
N ARG A 89 -5.81 7.21 -1.65
CA ARG A 89 -6.08 6.92 -3.06
C ARG A 89 -5.02 5.97 -3.57
N VAL A 90 -5.45 4.88 -4.18
CA VAL A 90 -4.57 3.85 -4.71
C VAL A 90 -4.85 3.66 -6.19
N VAL A 91 -3.79 3.45 -6.96
CA VAL A 91 -3.84 2.95 -8.33
C VAL A 91 -3.06 1.65 -8.36
N THR A 92 -3.72 0.57 -8.78
CA THR A 92 -3.08 -0.73 -8.97
C THR A 92 -2.66 -0.86 -10.43
N ALA A 93 -1.46 -1.35 -10.67
CA ALA A 93 -0.97 -1.52 -12.03
C ALA A 93 -1.28 -2.92 -12.54
N ALA A 94 -1.75 -3.01 -13.78
CA ALA A 94 -1.55 -4.22 -14.57
C ALA A 94 -0.06 -4.32 -14.98
N ALA A 95 0.40 -5.51 -15.35
CA ALA A 95 1.77 -5.73 -15.78
C ALA A 95 2.23 -4.66 -16.80
N GLY A 96 3.29 -3.94 -16.48
CA GLY A 96 3.88 -2.90 -17.33
C GLY A 96 3.48 -1.45 -17.01
N ALA A 97 2.52 -1.22 -16.10
CA ALA A 97 2.23 0.11 -15.58
C ALA A 97 2.71 0.24 -14.12
N ARG A 98 2.75 1.45 -13.59
CA ARG A 98 3.21 1.71 -12.23
C ARG A 98 2.06 1.77 -11.25
N SER A 99 2.16 1.00 -10.17
CA SER A 99 1.31 1.13 -8.99
C SER A 99 1.65 2.40 -8.21
N GLY A 100 0.72 2.82 -7.36
CA GLY A 100 1.00 3.92 -6.47
C GLY A 100 -0.14 4.22 -5.50
N PHE A 101 0.18 4.99 -4.47
CA PHE A 101 -0.81 5.48 -3.52
C PHE A 101 -0.46 6.88 -3.02
N ILE A 102 -1.46 7.55 -2.50
CA ILE A 102 -1.33 8.79 -1.73
C ILE A 102 -2.22 8.63 -0.49
N TRP A 103 -1.61 8.58 0.67
CA TRP A 103 -2.28 8.63 1.96
C TRP A 103 -2.19 10.04 2.52
N ASN A 104 -3.33 10.67 2.77
CA ASN A 104 -3.42 12.02 3.32
C ASN A 104 -4.17 11.97 4.64
N ALA A 105 -3.45 12.21 5.72
CA ALA A 105 -3.96 12.07 7.08
C ALA A 105 -3.96 13.38 7.86
N ARG A 106 -4.85 13.42 8.83
CA ARG A 106 -4.90 14.43 9.87
C ARG A 106 -4.87 13.75 11.23
N ILE A 107 -3.78 13.97 11.98
CA ILE A 107 -3.58 13.45 13.32
C ILE A 107 -3.96 14.55 14.31
N SER A 108 -4.87 14.27 15.24
CA SER A 108 -5.32 15.20 16.26
C SER A 108 -4.37 15.17 17.46
N MET A 109 -3.60 16.22 17.68
CA MET A 109 -2.64 16.31 18.79
C MET A 109 -3.27 16.85 20.07
N LEU A 110 -3.98 17.97 19.95
CA LEU A 110 -4.73 18.67 20.99
C LEU A 110 -5.99 19.29 20.39
N PRO A 111 -6.99 19.72 21.17
CA PRO A 111 -8.13 20.45 20.63
C PRO A 111 -7.69 21.62 19.75
N GLY A 112 -8.10 21.61 18.49
CA GLY A 112 -7.73 22.63 17.50
C GLY A 112 -6.34 22.51 16.90
N ILE A 113 -5.46 21.65 17.41
CA ILE A 113 -4.09 21.47 16.91
C ILE A 113 -3.96 20.10 16.28
N GLY A 114 -3.65 20.05 14.97
CA GLY A 114 -3.44 18.82 14.24
C GLY A 114 -2.16 18.84 13.42
N VAL A 115 -1.65 17.64 13.16
CA VAL A 115 -0.57 17.38 12.21
C VAL A 115 -1.18 16.86 10.93
N ARG A 116 -0.86 17.45 9.80
CA ARG A 116 -1.13 16.89 8.47
C ARG A 116 0.05 16.02 8.08
N VAL A 117 -0.27 14.83 7.58
CA VAL A 117 0.73 13.90 7.06
C VAL A 117 0.32 13.51 5.66
N VAL A 118 1.26 13.52 4.73
CA VAL A 118 1.13 12.85 3.45
C VAL A 118 2.22 11.81 3.34
N ASP A 119 1.81 10.62 2.95
CA ASP A 119 2.66 9.49 2.69
C ASP A 119 2.30 8.94 1.31
N SER A 120 3.27 8.66 0.46
CA SER A 120 2.95 8.26 -0.90
C SER A 120 4.06 7.49 -1.60
N TYR A 121 3.63 6.62 -2.53
CA TYR A 121 4.46 6.05 -3.57
C TYR A 121 3.87 6.45 -4.92
N VAL A 122 4.56 7.30 -5.66
CA VAL A 122 4.09 7.80 -6.96
C VAL A 122 5.22 7.81 -7.97
N ALA A 123 5.02 7.19 -9.11
CA ALA A 123 5.99 7.14 -10.21
C ALA A 123 7.38 6.62 -9.79
N GLY A 124 7.43 5.66 -8.86
CA GLY A 124 8.68 5.05 -8.38
C GLY A 124 9.40 5.85 -7.29
N LYS A 125 8.78 6.89 -6.75
CA LYS A 125 9.32 7.72 -5.66
C LYS A 125 8.46 7.60 -4.41
N GLY A 126 9.15 7.50 -3.27
CA GLY A 126 8.52 7.58 -1.96
C GLY A 126 8.54 9.00 -1.43
N LEU A 127 7.51 9.36 -0.65
CA LEU A 127 7.45 10.64 0.04
C LEU A 127 6.74 10.47 1.38
N LEU A 128 7.34 11.02 2.43
CA LEU A 128 6.71 11.26 3.73
C LEU A 128 6.89 12.73 4.10
N GLN A 129 5.79 13.44 4.25
CA GLN A 129 5.79 14.82 4.73
C GLN A 129 4.81 14.99 5.87
N ALA A 130 5.24 15.67 6.93
CA ALA A 130 4.39 16.06 8.05
C ALA A 130 4.50 17.56 8.34
N ALA A 131 3.36 18.19 8.65
CA ALA A 131 3.31 19.61 8.98
C ALA A 131 2.29 19.88 10.09
N VAL A 132 2.73 20.59 11.14
CA VAL A 132 1.87 21.09 12.20
C VAL A 132 1.00 22.22 11.66
N LEU A 133 -0.33 22.15 11.87
CA LEU A 133 -1.32 23.07 11.33
C LEU A 133 -1.25 23.27 9.81
N GLY A 134 -0.53 22.39 9.07
CA GLY A 134 -0.24 22.58 7.65
C GLY A 134 0.68 23.78 7.34
N LEU A 135 1.34 24.35 8.36
CA LEU A 135 2.17 25.54 8.25
C LEU A 135 3.65 25.27 8.52
N PHE A 136 3.94 24.50 9.55
CA PHE A 136 5.30 24.24 10.01
C PHE A 136 5.67 22.79 9.66
N THR A 137 6.51 22.60 8.66
CA THR A 137 7.01 21.28 8.27
C THR A 137 7.91 20.70 9.36
N VAL A 138 7.57 19.51 9.84
CA VAL A 138 8.33 18.78 10.86
C VAL A 138 9.01 17.53 10.30
N ALA A 139 8.57 17.04 9.16
CA ALA A 139 9.23 16.02 8.37
C ALA A 139 9.01 16.29 6.88
N ASP A 140 10.05 16.10 6.07
CA ASP A 140 9.98 16.22 4.61
C ASP A 140 11.06 15.31 4.01
N MET A 141 10.67 14.09 3.65
CA MET A 141 11.52 13.08 3.05
C MET A 141 10.91 12.68 1.72
N GLU A 142 11.65 12.82 0.64
CA GLU A 142 11.24 12.41 -0.70
C GLU A 142 12.44 11.78 -1.41
N GLY A 143 12.23 10.70 -2.15
CA GLY A 143 13.31 10.13 -2.93
C GLY A 143 13.03 8.76 -3.51
N GLU A 144 14.05 8.28 -4.18
CA GLU A 144 14.21 6.92 -4.70
C GLU A 144 14.93 6.05 -3.65
N GLY A 145 15.35 4.85 -4.03
CA GLY A 145 16.09 3.94 -3.14
C GLY A 145 15.26 3.47 -1.94
N GLU A 146 15.83 3.52 -0.74
CA GLU A 146 15.17 2.98 0.47
C GLU A 146 13.87 3.70 0.83
N MET A 147 13.73 4.99 0.52
CA MET A 147 12.48 5.70 0.71
C MET A 147 11.37 5.15 -0.19
N ALA A 148 11.64 5.03 -1.49
CA ALA A 148 10.71 4.45 -2.45
C ALA A 148 10.43 2.98 -2.14
N ARG A 149 11.44 2.22 -1.73
CA ARG A 149 11.32 0.82 -1.34
C ARG A 149 10.42 0.66 -0.12
N GLY A 150 10.56 1.51 0.90
CA GLY A 150 9.74 1.50 2.11
C GLY A 150 8.26 1.79 1.82
N GLU A 151 7.98 2.73 0.90
CA GLU A 151 6.62 3.07 0.51
C GLU A 151 6.00 2.01 -0.42
N LEU A 152 6.76 1.43 -1.34
CA LEU A 152 6.31 0.28 -2.13
C LEU A 152 6.00 -0.93 -1.24
N MET A 153 6.77 -1.12 -0.16
CA MET A 153 6.55 -2.17 0.83
C MET A 153 5.20 -1.96 1.55
N ARG A 154 4.91 -0.73 1.96
CA ARG A 154 3.61 -0.35 2.53
C ARG A 154 2.48 -0.62 1.55
N PHE A 155 2.59 -0.11 0.32
CA PHE A 155 1.62 -0.38 -0.75
C PHE A 155 1.33 -1.87 -0.89
N PHE A 156 2.39 -2.69 -0.94
CA PHE A 156 2.24 -4.14 -1.17
C PHE A 156 1.63 -4.87 0.03
N ALA A 157 1.92 -4.44 1.26
CA ALA A 157 1.33 -5.04 2.46
C ALA A 157 -0.15 -4.66 2.66
N GLU A 158 -0.59 -3.54 2.08
CA GLU A 158 -1.98 -3.08 2.13
C GLU A 158 -2.87 -3.67 1.01
N THR A 159 -2.29 -4.44 0.06
CA THR A 159 -3.05 -5.07 -1.04
C THR A 159 -4.17 -6.02 -0.60
N PRO A 160 -4.18 -6.64 0.59
CA PRO A 160 -5.34 -7.39 1.06
C PRO A 160 -6.65 -6.58 1.13
N TRP A 161 -6.59 -5.25 1.18
CA TRP A 161 -7.77 -4.39 1.09
C TRP A 161 -8.36 -4.29 -0.33
N TYR A 162 -7.58 -4.65 -1.36
CA TYR A 162 -7.96 -4.70 -2.78
C TYR A 162 -7.31 -5.90 -3.45
N PRO A 163 -7.76 -7.12 -3.09
CA PRO A 163 -7.01 -8.38 -3.28
C PRO A 163 -6.71 -8.74 -4.72
N THR A 164 -7.45 -8.19 -5.70
CA THR A 164 -7.11 -8.42 -7.12
C THR A 164 -5.70 -7.91 -7.47
N ALA A 165 -5.13 -6.96 -6.71
CA ALA A 165 -3.77 -6.47 -6.92
C ALA A 165 -2.69 -7.51 -6.58
N LEU A 166 -3.03 -8.59 -5.87
CA LEU A 166 -2.14 -9.70 -5.53
C LEU A 166 -2.11 -10.80 -6.59
N LEU A 167 -2.94 -10.72 -7.63
CA LEU A 167 -3.03 -11.75 -8.67
C LEU A 167 -1.76 -11.83 -9.53
N PRO A 168 -1.41 -13.02 -10.03
CA PRO A 168 -0.31 -13.19 -10.99
C PRO A 168 -0.43 -12.31 -12.23
N SER A 169 -1.63 -12.13 -12.73
CA SER A 169 -1.92 -11.22 -13.86
C SER A 169 -1.57 -9.75 -13.59
N GLN A 170 -1.45 -9.37 -12.31
CA GLN A 170 -1.00 -8.05 -11.89
C GLN A 170 0.51 -7.95 -11.67
N GLY A 171 1.25 -9.03 -11.98
CA GLY A 171 2.71 -9.08 -11.90
C GLY A 171 3.26 -9.58 -10.57
N VAL A 172 2.42 -10.07 -9.67
CA VAL A 172 2.85 -10.67 -8.40
C VAL A 172 3.27 -12.12 -8.65
N ARG A 173 4.46 -12.47 -8.17
CA ARG A 173 4.96 -13.86 -8.21
C ARG A 173 4.93 -14.45 -6.82
N TRP A 174 4.25 -15.59 -6.70
CA TRP A 174 4.14 -16.31 -5.44
C TRP A 174 5.10 -17.52 -5.41
N SER A 175 5.64 -17.79 -4.23
CA SER A 175 6.43 -18.99 -3.95
C SER A 175 6.05 -19.57 -2.60
N ALA A 176 5.97 -20.91 -2.54
CA ALA A 176 5.61 -21.61 -1.32
C ALA A 176 6.68 -21.47 -0.23
N VAL A 177 6.23 -21.40 1.02
CA VAL A 177 7.08 -21.51 2.21
C VAL A 177 6.63 -22.71 3.04
N ASN A 178 5.36 -22.74 3.44
CA ASN A 178 4.73 -23.84 4.15
C ASN A 178 3.20 -23.80 3.98
N GLU A 179 2.45 -24.58 4.76
CA GLU A 179 0.99 -24.68 4.66
C GLU A 179 0.22 -23.40 5.02
N THR A 180 0.85 -22.47 5.75
CA THR A 180 0.25 -21.23 6.22
C THR A 180 0.99 -19.98 5.77
N SER A 181 2.02 -20.12 4.93
CA SER A 181 2.83 -18.98 4.52
C SER A 181 3.31 -19.11 3.07
N ALA A 182 3.37 -17.98 2.39
CA ALA A 182 3.95 -17.87 1.05
C ALA A 182 4.70 -16.55 0.88
N ARG A 183 5.72 -16.52 0.05
CA ARG A 183 6.39 -15.28 -0.36
C ARG A 183 5.75 -14.73 -1.62
N ALA A 184 5.50 -13.44 -1.62
CA ALA A 184 5.08 -12.71 -2.79
C ALA A 184 6.17 -11.71 -3.20
N THR A 185 6.49 -11.68 -4.49
CA THR A 185 7.45 -10.73 -5.08
C THR A 185 6.72 -9.80 -6.03
N LEU A 186 6.91 -8.49 -5.82
CA LEU A 186 6.42 -7.42 -6.68
C LEU A 186 7.59 -6.62 -7.21
N ALA A 187 7.53 -6.26 -8.50
CA ALA A 187 8.47 -5.35 -9.14
C ALA A 187 7.73 -4.15 -9.73
N ASP A 188 8.22 -2.93 -9.47
CA ASP A 188 7.73 -1.69 -10.04
C ASP A 188 8.91 -0.86 -10.58
N GLY A 189 9.22 -1.02 -11.86
CA GLY A 189 10.41 -0.47 -12.47
C GLY A 189 11.70 -0.99 -11.82
N PRO A 190 12.58 -0.11 -11.29
CA PRO A 190 13.80 -0.53 -10.63
C PRO A 190 13.57 -1.06 -9.20
N ASN A 191 12.40 -0.82 -8.62
CA ASN A 191 12.08 -1.25 -7.27
C ASN A 191 11.50 -2.67 -7.31
N ALA A 192 12.14 -3.60 -6.61
CA ALA A 192 11.62 -4.95 -6.43
C ALA A 192 11.73 -5.33 -4.96
N LEU A 193 10.71 -6.01 -4.46
CA LEU A 193 10.71 -6.50 -3.09
C LEU A 193 9.93 -7.81 -2.96
N THR A 194 10.27 -8.55 -1.93
CA THR A 194 9.60 -9.80 -1.55
C THR A 194 9.12 -9.68 -0.11
N LEU A 195 7.84 -9.97 0.12
CA LEU A 195 7.24 -10.02 1.45
C LEU A 195 6.78 -11.43 1.77
N LEU A 196 6.78 -11.78 3.04
CA LEU A 196 6.20 -13.00 3.58
C LEU A 196 4.76 -12.73 3.99
N PHE A 197 3.82 -13.43 3.39
CA PHE A 197 2.41 -13.42 3.73
C PHE A 197 2.10 -14.65 4.58
N HIS A 198 1.47 -14.43 5.72
CA HIS A 198 0.97 -15.47 6.59
C HIS A 198 -0.57 -15.50 6.51
N PHE A 199 -1.13 -16.72 6.56
CA PHE A 199 -2.56 -16.98 6.42
C PHE A 199 -3.06 -17.69 7.68
N ASP A 200 -4.16 -17.21 8.22
CA ASP A 200 -4.82 -17.78 9.38
C ASP A 200 -5.55 -19.11 9.05
N ALA A 201 -6.17 -19.69 10.07
CA ALA A 201 -6.92 -20.94 9.91
C ALA A 201 -8.16 -20.80 9.02
N ALA A 202 -8.70 -19.59 8.83
CA ALA A 202 -9.80 -19.31 7.90
C ALA A 202 -9.31 -19.09 6.45
N GLY A 203 -7.99 -19.07 6.23
CA GLY A 203 -7.38 -18.84 4.94
C GLY A 203 -7.21 -17.34 4.61
N MET A 204 -7.47 -16.44 5.55
CA MET A 204 -7.28 -15.01 5.37
C MET A 204 -5.84 -14.60 5.69
N ILE A 205 -5.35 -13.55 5.03
CA ILE A 205 -4.02 -13.00 5.34
C ILE A 205 -4.11 -12.30 6.70
N ASP A 206 -3.39 -12.76 7.69
CA ASP A 206 -3.36 -12.16 9.03
C ASP A 206 -2.11 -11.31 9.28
N SER A 207 -1.00 -11.59 8.58
CA SER A 207 0.17 -10.74 8.64
C SER A 207 0.99 -10.73 7.34
N VAL A 208 1.68 -9.62 7.13
CA VAL A 208 2.64 -9.41 6.05
C VAL A 208 3.94 -8.91 6.62
N ARG A 209 5.05 -9.57 6.32
CA ARG A 209 6.35 -9.32 6.94
C ARG A 209 7.42 -8.99 5.90
N ALA A 210 8.29 -8.05 6.28
CA ALA A 210 9.56 -7.80 5.62
C ALA A 210 10.72 -8.11 6.57
N ASP A 211 11.76 -8.76 6.06
CA ASP A 211 12.97 -9.04 6.85
C ASP A 211 13.67 -7.74 7.26
N ALA A 212 13.60 -6.72 6.40
CA ALA A 212 14.22 -5.43 6.64
C ALA A 212 13.45 -4.30 5.94
N ARG A 213 13.06 -3.27 6.70
CA ARG A 213 12.54 -1.99 6.25
C ARG A 213 13.38 -0.88 6.85
N GLY A 214 13.81 0.08 6.01
CA GLY A 214 14.52 1.27 6.44
C GLY A 214 13.63 2.19 7.26
N GLY A 215 14.13 2.66 8.38
CA GLY A 215 13.51 3.67 9.22
C GLY A 215 14.55 4.62 9.80
N MET A 216 14.18 5.90 9.94
CA MET A 216 15.10 6.88 10.53
C MET A 216 15.15 6.75 12.05
N VAL A 217 16.36 6.66 12.60
CA VAL A 217 16.64 6.77 14.03
C VAL A 217 17.59 7.94 14.21
N GLY A 218 17.05 9.07 14.63
CA GLY A 218 17.77 10.33 14.59
C GLY A 218 18.08 10.75 13.14
N LYS A 219 19.36 10.73 12.75
CA LYS A 219 19.82 11.07 11.39
C LYS A 219 20.27 9.84 10.57
N GLU A 220 20.19 8.66 11.14
CA GLU A 220 20.66 7.43 10.52
C GLU A 220 19.51 6.57 10.01
N MET A 221 19.70 5.97 8.85
CA MET A 221 18.80 4.96 8.32
C MET A 221 19.16 3.61 8.97
N VAL A 222 18.21 3.04 9.71
CA VAL A 222 18.36 1.75 10.37
C VAL A 222 17.40 0.74 9.75
N MET A 223 17.93 -0.39 9.32
CA MET A 223 17.14 -1.50 8.79
C MET A 223 16.62 -2.37 9.95
N ARG A 224 15.31 -2.60 9.98
CA ARG A 224 14.65 -3.42 11.02
C ARG A 224 13.60 -4.33 10.40
N PRO A 225 13.35 -5.51 10.99
CA PRO A 225 12.16 -6.29 10.64
C PRO A 225 10.90 -5.44 10.79
N TRP A 226 9.97 -5.64 9.87
CA TRP A 226 8.71 -4.91 9.85
C TRP A 226 7.55 -5.86 9.58
N GLU A 227 6.44 -5.61 10.22
CA GLU A 227 5.22 -6.40 10.10
C GLU A 227 3.99 -5.51 10.03
N CYS A 228 3.04 -5.91 9.19
CA CYS A 228 1.69 -5.38 9.11
C CYS A 228 0.73 -6.50 9.51
N GLY A 229 -0.09 -6.29 10.56
CA GLY A 229 -1.15 -7.20 10.96
C GLY A 229 -2.48 -6.80 10.34
N LEU A 230 -3.30 -7.79 9.99
CA LEU A 230 -4.63 -7.62 9.40
C LEU A 230 -5.64 -8.45 10.18
N SER A 231 -6.82 -7.89 10.45
CA SER A 231 -7.91 -8.56 11.16
C SER A 231 -9.26 -7.98 10.77
N ASP A 232 -10.32 -8.57 11.29
CA ASP A 232 -11.70 -8.05 11.18
C ASP A 232 -12.14 -7.82 9.73
N TYR A 233 -11.84 -8.78 8.86
CA TYR A 233 -12.22 -8.73 7.46
C TYR A 233 -13.72 -8.56 7.28
N GLN A 234 -14.11 -7.66 6.39
CA GLN A 234 -15.49 -7.39 6.02
C GLN A 234 -15.61 -7.31 4.50
N SER A 235 -16.76 -7.68 3.97
CA SER A 235 -17.04 -7.52 2.54
C SER A 235 -17.75 -6.20 2.29
N HIS A 236 -17.21 -5.39 1.41
CA HIS A 236 -17.81 -4.13 0.95
C HIS A 236 -18.03 -4.20 -0.57
N ASP A 237 -19.29 -4.06 -0.99
CA ASP A 237 -19.69 -4.07 -2.42
C ASP A 237 -19.15 -5.27 -3.22
N GLY A 238 -19.01 -6.42 -2.53
CA GLY A 238 -18.51 -7.66 -3.14
C GLY A 238 -16.98 -7.76 -3.22
N MET A 239 -16.27 -6.87 -2.50
CA MET A 239 -14.83 -6.95 -2.27
C MET A 239 -14.56 -7.18 -0.79
#